data_d7c536c5dbe21d72bb84835c4a7da4e4
#
_entry.id   d7c536c5dbe21d72bb84835c4a7da4e4
#
_cell.length_a   1.000
_cell.length_b   1.000
_cell.length_c   1.000
_cell.angle_alpha   90.00
_cell.angle_beta   90.00
_cell.angle_gamma   90.00
#
_symmetry.space_group_name_H-M   'P 1'
#
loop_
_entity.id
_entity.type
_entity.pdbx_description
1 polymer ?
#
loop_
_entity_poly.entity_id
_entity_poly.type
_entity_poly.pdbx_seq_one_letter_code
_entity_poly.pdbx_strand_id
1 'polypeptide(L)'
;MAYTPAEVRALTPVRETVEKLALLPERRDVFLCHAWDDRAGAAKELHDLLESRGVSVWFSEKDVALGTPLLREIDKGLAKSRVGIVLVTPALLRRLQGESIADKELSVLLARDQLVPIVHGTTYEALREVSPLLGSRTGLSTAENPMADVAAKLAELVAL
;
A
#
# COMPACT_ATOMS: atom_id res chain seq x y z
N MET A 1 8.58 17.69 2.62
CA MET A 1 8.98 16.52 3.39
C MET A 1 10.13 15.81 2.68
N ALA A 2 11.23 15.62 3.36
CA ALA A 2 12.41 15.03 2.73
C ALA A 2 12.42 13.51 2.86
N TYR A 3 12.72 12.82 1.77
CA TYR A 3 12.92 11.37 1.78
C TYR A 3 14.33 11.03 2.24
N THR A 4 14.46 9.95 3.01
CA THR A 4 15.77 9.39 3.33
C THR A 4 16.35 8.69 2.09
N PRO A 5 17.70 8.49 2.02
CA PRO A 5 18.28 7.73 0.90
C PRO A 5 17.70 6.34 0.72
N ALA A 6 17.37 5.65 1.81
CA ALA A 6 16.76 4.32 1.75
C ALA A 6 15.35 4.39 1.14
N GLU A 7 14.57 5.41 1.53
CA GLU A 7 13.23 5.62 0.97
C GLU A 7 13.31 5.94 -0.52
N VAL A 8 14.25 6.76 -0.95
CA VAL A 8 14.45 7.07 -2.37
C VAL A 8 14.72 5.80 -3.16
N ARG A 9 15.63 4.95 -2.68
CA ARG A 9 15.93 3.68 -3.36
C ARG A 9 14.72 2.76 -3.45
N ALA A 10 13.94 2.68 -2.37
CA ALA A 10 12.78 1.80 -2.31
C ALA A 10 11.63 2.30 -3.20
N LEU A 11 11.42 3.61 -3.26
CA LEU A 11 10.23 4.19 -3.90
C LEU A 11 10.47 4.67 -5.35
N THR A 12 11.71 4.78 -5.81
CA THR A 12 12.01 5.20 -7.17
C THR A 12 11.31 4.34 -8.23
N PRO A 13 11.34 2.99 -8.16
CA PRO A 13 10.62 2.17 -9.16
C PRO A 13 9.12 2.44 -9.16
N VAL A 14 8.54 2.70 -7.99
CA VAL A 14 7.12 3.02 -7.87
C VAL A 14 6.81 4.38 -8.50
N ARG A 15 7.66 5.38 -8.26
CA ARG A 15 7.50 6.71 -8.87
C ARG A 15 7.58 6.65 -10.39
N GLU A 16 8.49 5.85 -10.93
CA GLU A 16 8.60 5.64 -12.37
C GLU A 16 7.32 5.04 -12.94
N THR A 17 6.71 4.09 -12.21
CA THR A 17 5.42 3.50 -12.58
C THR A 17 4.30 4.54 -12.56
N VAL A 18 4.27 5.41 -11.54
CA VAL A 18 3.29 6.50 -11.45
C VAL A 18 3.36 7.38 -12.70
N GLU A 19 4.56 7.75 -13.12
CA GLU A 19 4.76 8.58 -14.30
C GLU A 19 4.27 7.90 -15.58
N LYS A 20 4.51 6.60 -15.72
CA LYS A 20 4.00 5.83 -16.87
C LYS A 20 2.49 5.77 -16.89
N LEU A 21 1.86 5.57 -15.72
CA LEU A 21 0.41 5.46 -15.61
C LEU A 21 -0.30 6.81 -15.60
N ALA A 22 0.44 7.92 -15.52
CA ALA A 22 -0.12 9.26 -15.55
C ALA A 22 -0.91 9.56 -16.84
N LEU A 23 -0.61 8.82 -17.92
CA LEU A 23 -1.31 8.95 -19.20
C LEU A 23 -2.69 8.28 -19.20
N LEU A 24 -3.07 7.60 -18.12
CA LEU A 24 -4.35 6.91 -18.00
C LEU A 24 -5.23 7.68 -17.01
N PRO A 25 -6.06 8.64 -17.48
CA PRO A 25 -6.76 9.59 -16.61
C PRO A 25 -7.82 8.97 -15.71
N GLU A 26 -8.30 7.77 -16.03
CA GLU A 26 -9.34 7.10 -15.25
C GLU A 26 -8.81 6.40 -14.00
N ARG A 27 -7.50 6.27 -13.86
CA ARG A 27 -6.90 5.64 -12.69
C ARG A 27 -6.89 6.60 -11.50
N ARG A 28 -7.24 6.07 -10.33
CA ARG A 28 -7.08 6.82 -9.08
C ARG A 28 -5.60 6.88 -8.71
N ASP A 29 -5.25 7.82 -7.83
CA ASP A 29 -3.85 7.96 -7.39
C ASP A 29 -3.41 6.74 -6.58
N VAL A 30 -4.24 6.30 -5.64
CA VAL A 30 -3.88 5.28 -4.66
C VAL A 30 -5.01 4.27 -4.46
N PHE A 31 -4.63 3.01 -4.35
CA PHE A 31 -5.46 1.94 -3.78
C PHE A 31 -4.95 1.65 -2.36
N LEU A 32 -5.84 1.66 -1.38
CA LEU A 32 -5.49 1.37 0.01
C LEU A 32 -6.00 -0.02 0.40
N CYS A 33 -5.08 -0.96 0.51
CA CYS A 33 -5.34 -2.31 0.98
C CYS A 33 -5.13 -2.38 2.49
N HIS A 34 -6.12 -2.89 3.23
CA HIS A 34 -6.07 -2.98 4.69
C HIS A 34 -6.85 -4.18 5.19
N ALA A 35 -6.61 -4.55 6.46
CA ALA A 35 -7.43 -5.54 7.12
C ALA A 35 -8.78 -4.93 7.49
N TRP A 36 -9.83 -5.75 7.49
CA TRP A 36 -11.17 -5.29 7.87
C TRP A 36 -11.20 -4.59 9.23
N ASP A 37 -10.44 -5.13 10.21
CA ASP A 37 -10.39 -4.57 11.56
C ASP A 37 -9.85 -3.15 11.62
N ASP A 38 -9.08 -2.73 10.61
CA ASP A 38 -8.46 -1.39 10.57
C ASP A 38 -9.31 -0.35 9.84
N ARG A 39 -10.45 -0.73 9.28
CA ARG A 39 -11.26 0.13 8.40
C ARG A 39 -11.74 1.43 9.06
N ALA A 40 -12.00 1.38 10.36
CA ALA A 40 -12.46 2.55 11.10
C ALA A 40 -11.35 3.22 11.93
N GLY A 41 -10.15 2.63 11.94
CA GLY A 41 -8.99 3.12 12.69
C GLY A 41 -7.88 3.62 11.77
N ALA A 42 -6.76 2.91 11.76
CA ALA A 42 -5.56 3.34 11.01
C ALA A 42 -5.81 3.52 9.51
N ALA A 43 -6.60 2.65 8.90
CA ALA A 43 -6.89 2.76 7.47
C ALA A 43 -7.71 4.02 7.16
N LYS A 44 -8.71 4.33 7.99
CA LYS A 44 -9.49 5.55 7.84
C LYS A 44 -8.64 6.80 8.04
N GLU A 45 -7.78 6.78 9.04
CA GLU A 45 -6.87 7.90 9.31
C GLU A 45 -5.98 8.18 8.09
N LEU A 46 -5.36 7.16 7.54
CA LEU A 46 -4.51 7.33 6.36
C LEU A 46 -5.32 7.79 5.14
N HIS A 47 -6.49 7.20 4.92
CA HIS A 47 -7.41 7.61 3.85
C HIS A 47 -7.74 9.10 3.94
N ASP A 48 -8.17 9.55 5.12
CA ASP A 48 -8.58 10.94 5.32
C ASP A 48 -7.41 11.92 5.15
N LEU A 49 -6.23 11.54 5.63
CA LEU A 49 -5.03 12.34 5.46
C LEU A 49 -4.62 12.47 3.99
N LEU A 50 -4.71 11.38 3.22
CA LEU A 50 -4.41 11.41 1.79
C LEU A 50 -5.42 12.28 1.04
N GLU A 51 -6.71 12.10 1.32
CA GLU A 51 -7.75 12.89 0.65
C GLU A 51 -7.63 14.38 0.99
N SER A 52 -7.22 14.73 2.20
CA SER A 52 -6.98 16.12 2.59
C SER A 52 -5.85 16.76 1.80
N ARG A 53 -5.00 15.98 1.18
CA ARG A 53 -3.88 16.45 0.32
C ARG A 53 -4.22 16.37 -1.17
N GLY A 54 -5.46 16.10 -1.52
CA GLY A 54 -5.90 16.03 -2.91
C GLY A 54 -5.60 14.70 -3.60
N VAL A 55 -5.24 13.67 -2.83
CA VAL A 55 -4.98 12.34 -3.38
C VAL A 55 -6.29 11.57 -3.50
N SER A 56 -6.60 11.06 -4.68
CA SER A 56 -7.78 10.22 -4.87
C SER A 56 -7.48 8.80 -4.42
N VAL A 57 -8.31 8.27 -3.52
CA VAL A 57 -8.09 6.96 -2.90
C VAL A 57 -9.21 5.99 -3.26
N TRP A 58 -8.86 4.82 -3.80
CA TRP A 58 -9.78 3.71 -3.95
C TRP A 58 -9.68 2.88 -2.67
N PHE A 59 -10.77 2.89 -1.91
CA PHE A 59 -10.80 2.27 -0.59
C PHE A 59 -11.55 0.96 -0.69
N SER A 60 -10.87 -0.14 -0.40
CA SER A 60 -11.36 -1.49 -0.66
C SER A 60 -12.66 -1.83 0.06
N GLU A 61 -12.95 -1.19 1.19
CA GLU A 61 -14.16 -1.45 1.98
C GLU A 61 -15.45 -1.27 1.17
N LYS A 62 -15.48 -0.25 0.30
CA LYS A 62 -16.69 0.09 -0.47
C LYS A 62 -16.82 -0.72 -1.75
N ASP A 63 -15.71 -1.13 -2.33
CA ASP A 63 -15.65 -1.62 -3.69
C ASP A 63 -15.33 -3.12 -3.78
N VAL A 64 -15.08 -3.77 -2.64
CA VAL A 64 -14.71 -5.19 -2.58
C VAL A 64 -15.66 -5.93 -1.64
N ALA A 65 -16.21 -7.03 -2.11
CA ALA A 65 -17.09 -7.86 -1.30
C ALA A 65 -16.34 -8.50 -0.14
N LEU A 66 -17.01 -8.59 1.01
CA LEU A 66 -16.46 -9.29 2.18
C LEU A 66 -16.14 -10.74 1.81
N GLY A 67 -14.96 -11.20 2.22
CA GLY A 67 -14.50 -12.55 1.90
C GLY A 67 -13.70 -12.68 0.61
N THR A 68 -13.51 -11.59 -0.13
CA THR A 68 -12.65 -11.60 -1.31
C THR A 68 -11.21 -11.89 -0.90
N PRO A 69 -10.49 -12.82 -1.56
CA PRO A 69 -9.10 -13.09 -1.26
C PRO A 69 -8.22 -11.84 -1.43
N LEU A 70 -7.24 -11.69 -0.56
CA LEU A 70 -6.37 -10.51 -0.53
C LEU A 70 -5.68 -10.23 -1.87
N LEU A 71 -5.14 -11.26 -2.51
CA LEU A 71 -4.47 -11.09 -3.81
C LEU A 71 -5.41 -10.55 -4.89
N ARG A 72 -6.68 -10.98 -4.85
CA ARG A 72 -7.68 -10.48 -5.80
C ARG A 72 -8.03 -9.03 -5.53
N GLU A 73 -8.12 -8.63 -4.25
CA GLU A 73 -8.31 -7.22 -3.89
C GLU A 73 -7.17 -6.36 -4.41
N ILE A 74 -5.94 -6.82 -4.21
CA ILE A 74 -4.74 -6.10 -4.64
C ILE A 74 -4.73 -5.98 -6.17
N ASP A 75 -5.00 -7.08 -6.87
CA ASP A 75 -5.02 -7.08 -8.35
C ASP A 75 -6.04 -6.08 -8.89
N LYS A 76 -7.26 -6.09 -8.36
CA LYS A 76 -8.31 -5.14 -8.77
C LYS A 76 -7.92 -3.70 -8.46
N GLY A 77 -7.37 -3.46 -7.27
CA GLY A 77 -6.96 -2.13 -6.86
C GLY A 77 -5.85 -1.58 -7.73
N LEU A 78 -4.85 -2.39 -8.05
CA LEU A 78 -3.75 -1.99 -8.92
C LEU A 78 -4.21 -1.71 -10.34
N ALA A 79 -5.20 -2.43 -10.84
CA ALA A 79 -5.75 -2.19 -12.17
C ALA A 79 -6.43 -0.82 -12.28
N LYS A 80 -6.90 -0.27 -11.17
CA LYS A 80 -7.66 0.99 -11.13
C LYS A 80 -6.92 2.15 -10.48
N SER A 81 -5.67 1.95 -10.11
CA SER A 81 -4.88 2.95 -9.39
C SER A 81 -3.47 3.03 -9.95
N ARG A 82 -2.76 4.11 -9.60
CA ARG A 82 -1.35 4.26 -9.96
C ARG A 82 -0.44 3.57 -8.95
N VAL A 83 -0.81 3.61 -7.68
CA VAL A 83 -0.05 3.01 -6.57
C VAL A 83 -0.98 2.21 -5.68
N GLY A 84 -0.54 1.06 -5.21
CA GLY A 84 -1.22 0.30 -4.19
C GLY A 84 -0.46 0.40 -2.87
N ILE A 85 -1.15 0.81 -1.82
CA ILE A 85 -0.61 0.84 -0.47
C ILE A 85 -1.13 -0.38 0.27
N VAL A 86 -0.23 -1.13 0.87
CA VAL A 86 -0.59 -2.23 1.76
C VAL A 86 -0.32 -1.76 3.19
N LEU A 87 -1.37 -1.46 3.93
CA LEU A 87 -1.25 -1.05 5.32
C LEU A 87 -1.04 -2.28 6.18
N VAL A 88 0.19 -2.50 6.60
CA VAL A 88 0.60 -3.69 7.36
C VAL A 88 0.45 -3.39 8.85
N THR A 89 -0.54 -4.02 9.46
CA THR A 89 -0.85 -3.93 10.88
C THR A 89 -0.85 -5.33 11.46
N PRO A 90 -0.91 -5.51 12.79
CA PRO A 90 -1.09 -6.84 13.36
C PRO A 90 -2.31 -7.58 12.80
N ALA A 91 -3.41 -6.86 12.53
CA ALA A 91 -4.61 -7.43 11.93
C ALA A 91 -4.35 -7.94 10.51
N LEU A 92 -3.62 -7.18 9.70
CA LEU A 92 -3.27 -7.61 8.34
C LEU A 92 -2.33 -8.82 8.36
N LEU A 93 -1.38 -8.85 9.29
CA LEU A 93 -0.49 -10.02 9.44
C LEU A 93 -1.28 -11.28 9.75
N ARG A 94 -2.30 -11.19 10.59
CA ARG A 94 -3.18 -12.33 10.87
C ARG A 94 -3.94 -12.77 9.62
N ARG A 95 -4.40 -11.83 8.81
CA ARG A 95 -5.07 -12.12 7.54
C ARG A 95 -4.13 -12.83 6.58
N LEU A 96 -2.90 -12.37 6.46
CA LEU A 96 -1.89 -13.00 5.60
C LEU A 96 -1.60 -14.44 6.03
N GLN A 97 -1.54 -14.70 7.34
CA GLN A 97 -1.33 -16.06 7.87
C GLN A 97 -2.52 -16.96 7.59
N GLY A 98 -3.74 -16.42 7.62
CA GLY A 98 -4.97 -17.18 7.38
C GLY A 98 -5.23 -17.49 5.91
N GLU A 99 -4.66 -16.73 4.99
CA GLU A 99 -4.79 -16.95 3.55
C GLU A 99 -3.49 -17.57 3.03
N SER A 100 -3.57 -18.75 2.42
CA SER A 100 -2.39 -19.39 1.81
C SER A 100 -2.07 -18.68 0.50
N ILE A 101 -1.30 -17.60 0.57
CA ILE A 101 -0.94 -16.81 -0.59
C ILE A 101 0.17 -17.50 -1.37
N ALA A 102 -0.08 -17.80 -2.64
CA ALA A 102 0.92 -18.39 -3.50
C ALA A 102 2.00 -17.37 -3.87
N ASP A 103 3.25 -17.72 -3.61
CA ASP A 103 4.40 -16.85 -3.91
C ASP A 103 4.46 -16.45 -5.38
N LYS A 104 4.10 -17.34 -6.28
CA LYS A 104 4.09 -17.09 -7.72
C LYS A 104 3.14 -15.96 -8.09
N GLU A 105 1.93 -15.97 -7.56
CA GLU A 105 0.94 -14.94 -7.82
C GLU A 105 1.34 -13.60 -7.23
N LEU A 106 1.86 -13.62 -6.00
CA LEU A 106 2.35 -12.40 -5.35
C LEU A 106 3.54 -11.82 -6.11
N SER A 107 4.45 -12.67 -6.58
CA SER A 107 5.61 -12.23 -7.37
C SER A 107 5.19 -11.47 -8.63
N VAL A 108 4.14 -11.93 -9.31
CA VAL A 108 3.62 -11.24 -10.50
C VAL A 108 3.10 -9.84 -10.14
N LEU A 109 2.40 -9.71 -9.02
CA LEU A 109 1.89 -8.42 -8.57
C LEU A 109 3.04 -7.47 -8.18
N LEU A 110 4.05 -7.99 -7.48
CA LEU A 110 5.21 -7.19 -7.07
C LEU A 110 6.03 -6.71 -8.27
N ALA A 111 6.06 -7.48 -9.35
CA ALA A 111 6.79 -7.11 -10.56
C ALA A 111 6.23 -5.87 -11.25
N ARG A 112 5.01 -5.46 -10.92
CA ARG A 112 4.42 -4.23 -11.47
C ARG A 112 5.03 -2.95 -10.89
N ASP A 113 5.80 -3.05 -9.80
CA ASP A 113 6.39 -1.90 -9.09
C ASP A 113 5.36 -0.84 -8.72
N GLN A 114 4.20 -1.29 -8.23
CA GLN A 114 3.11 -0.41 -7.81
C GLN A 114 2.81 -0.49 -6.31
N LEU A 115 3.30 -1.55 -5.63
CA LEU A 115 2.97 -1.79 -4.22
C LEU A 115 3.96 -1.12 -3.28
N VAL A 116 3.42 -0.41 -2.29
CA VAL A 116 4.20 0.20 -1.20
C VAL A 116 3.66 -0.32 0.12
N PRO A 117 4.41 -1.15 0.85
CA PRO A 117 3.99 -1.55 2.19
C PRO A 117 4.28 -0.43 3.19
N ILE A 118 3.34 -0.23 4.10
CA ILE A 118 3.51 0.71 5.21
C ILE A 118 3.25 -0.08 6.49
N VAL A 119 4.25 -0.18 7.36
CA VAL A 119 4.08 -0.87 8.62
C VAL A 119 3.59 0.10 9.70
N HIS A 120 2.55 -0.31 10.42
CA HIS A 120 1.91 0.46 11.48
C HIS A 120 1.57 -0.46 12.65
N GLY A 121 2.15 -0.19 13.81
CA GLY A 121 1.96 -1.03 14.99
C GLY A 121 2.64 -2.39 14.89
N THR A 122 3.53 -2.56 13.93
CA THR A 122 4.32 -3.78 13.73
C THR A 122 5.63 -3.41 13.04
N THR A 123 6.39 -4.41 12.58
CA THR A 123 7.71 -4.21 11.99
C THR A 123 7.83 -4.91 10.64
N TYR A 124 8.83 -4.52 9.86
CA TYR A 124 9.16 -5.23 8.62
C TYR A 124 9.68 -6.65 8.90
N GLU A 125 10.33 -6.86 10.02
CA GLU A 125 10.77 -8.20 10.45
C GLU A 125 9.57 -9.13 10.62
N ALA A 126 8.52 -8.67 11.28
CA ALA A 126 7.29 -9.44 11.45
C ALA A 126 6.61 -9.71 10.10
N LEU A 127 6.63 -8.75 9.19
CA LEU A 127 6.09 -8.94 7.83
C LEU A 127 6.89 -9.99 7.07
N ARG A 128 8.21 -9.96 7.14
CA ARG A 128 9.06 -10.94 6.47
C ARG A 128 8.87 -12.37 6.99
N GLU A 129 8.55 -12.51 8.27
CA GLU A 129 8.26 -13.82 8.85
C GLU A 129 6.97 -14.41 8.28
N VAL A 130 5.98 -13.57 8.03
CA VAL A 130 4.68 -14.00 7.50
C VAL A 130 4.71 -14.12 5.97
N SER A 131 5.31 -13.17 5.30
CA SER A 131 5.42 -13.14 3.84
C SER A 131 6.78 -12.59 3.43
N PRO A 132 7.78 -13.45 3.20
CA PRO A 132 9.10 -13.00 2.75
C PRO A 132 9.07 -12.19 1.47
N LEU A 133 8.19 -12.54 0.52
CA LEU A 133 8.08 -11.79 -0.73
C LEU A 133 7.54 -10.38 -0.51
N LEU A 134 6.47 -10.22 0.23
CA LEU A 134 5.92 -8.89 0.50
C LEU A 134 6.89 -8.09 1.37
N GLY A 135 7.54 -8.73 2.32
CA GLY A 135 8.55 -8.10 3.17
C GLY A 135 9.86 -7.79 2.46
N SER A 136 10.06 -8.29 1.24
CA SER A 136 11.23 -7.93 0.42
C SER A 136 11.11 -6.51 -0.11
N ARG A 137 9.90 -5.96 -0.16
CA ARG A 137 9.64 -4.57 -0.53
C ARG A 137 9.63 -3.73 0.74
N THR A 138 10.44 -2.70 0.78
CA THR A 138 10.40 -1.73 1.87
C THR A 138 9.63 -0.50 1.40
N GLY A 139 9.04 0.19 2.33
CA GLY A 139 8.30 1.42 2.05
C GLY A 139 8.47 2.39 3.21
N LEU A 140 7.41 2.63 3.94
CA LEU A 140 7.41 3.58 5.03
C LEU A 140 6.99 2.91 6.35
N SER A 141 7.31 3.55 7.46
CA SER A 141 6.97 3.04 8.80
C SER A 141 6.46 4.20 9.67
N THR A 142 5.35 3.96 10.36
CA THR A 142 4.84 4.95 11.32
C THR A 142 5.64 4.98 12.60
N ALA A 143 6.54 4.04 12.83
CA ALA A 143 7.49 4.09 13.94
C ALA A 143 8.57 5.16 13.72
N GLU A 144 8.90 5.45 12.46
CA GLU A 144 9.89 6.47 12.10
C GLU A 144 9.25 7.83 11.80
N ASN A 145 8.01 7.83 11.33
CA ASN A 145 7.30 9.06 10.93
C ASN A 145 5.85 9.00 11.42
N PRO A 146 5.28 10.11 11.91
CA PRO A 146 3.85 10.16 12.17
C PRO A 146 3.03 9.85 10.91
N MET A 147 1.80 9.37 11.09
CA MET A 147 0.92 9.02 9.96
C MET A 147 0.74 10.22 9.01
N ALA A 148 0.67 11.43 9.53
CA ALA A 148 0.56 12.64 8.70
C ALA A 148 1.76 12.82 7.77
N ASP A 149 2.96 12.50 8.24
CA ASP A 149 4.18 12.59 7.43
C ASP A 149 4.23 11.46 6.40
N VAL A 150 3.77 10.27 6.75
CA VAL A 150 3.63 9.17 5.81
C VAL A 150 2.69 9.57 4.68
N ALA A 151 1.55 10.16 5.01
CA ALA A 151 0.59 10.64 4.00
C ALA A 151 1.21 11.73 3.11
N ALA A 152 2.02 12.64 3.69
CA ALA A 152 2.71 13.68 2.93
C ALA A 152 3.68 13.08 1.90
N LYS A 153 4.46 12.09 2.32
CA LYS A 153 5.41 11.40 1.42
C LYS A 153 4.70 10.67 0.29
N LEU A 154 3.58 10.02 0.60
CA LEU A 154 2.77 9.33 -0.41
C LEU A 154 2.14 10.32 -1.38
N ALA A 155 1.68 11.47 -0.90
CA ALA A 155 1.12 12.50 -1.76
C ALA A 155 2.17 13.02 -2.75
N GLU A 156 3.41 13.21 -2.32
CA GLU A 156 4.50 13.57 -3.23
C GLU A 156 4.79 12.47 -4.25
N LEU A 157 4.74 11.20 -3.80
CA LEU A 157 5.01 10.06 -4.67
C LEU A 157 4.04 9.99 -5.85
N VAL A 158 2.77 10.33 -5.65
CA VAL A 158 1.73 10.25 -6.69
C VAL A 158 1.45 11.59 -7.36
N ALA A 159 2.08 12.67 -6.95
CA ALA A 159 1.88 13.99 -7.56
C ALA A 159 2.36 14.00 -9.02
N LEU A 160 1.53 14.52 -9.90
CA LEU A 160 1.82 14.59 -11.35
C LEU A 160 2.23 15.99 -11.78
#